data_ed09c2969bf72d8c857140cc659e5ab8
#
_entry.id   ed09c2969bf72d8c857140cc659e5ab8
#
_cell.length_a   1.000
_cell.length_b   1.000
_cell.length_c   1.000
_cell.angle_alpha   90.00
_cell.angle_beta   90.00
_cell.angle_gamma   90.00
#
_symmetry.space_group_name_H-M   'P 1'
#
loop_
_entity.id
_entity.type
_entity.pdbx_description
1 polymer ?
#
loop_
_entity_poly.entity_id
_entity_poly.type
_entity_poly.pdbx_seq_one_letter_code
_entity_poly.pdbx_strand_id
1 'polypeptide(L)'
;MEETPAPRARISEPKLQKKVVKFQTEIEKDVELEAVYEDSLSSGSSLGTVVGFHGSPGSHNDFKYVRNKLDEMGIRFIGINYPGFGNTPGYEGQEHGNPERQNFTNALLDELKIEGKIIFIGHSRGCENALQTAVGMPSHGLVLINPTGFRHHKGIRPVYRLEYLNSLYGILPSFMGNAMMLGIYKAIGFKVQSGEEAINAMRSAMRMSLEDQIEYIEKLNQKNTKKLIIFGGNDHLVEEEIVLEKLEKHDGLEHFRFGDNINEDEKLKIMETFTGNRLGASVFVAKDTHFQNKSQADLVAEACKKMLEA
;
A
#
# COMPACT_ATOMS: atom_id res chain seq x y z
N MET A 1 27.01 -10.91 30.37
CA MET A 1 27.46 -11.02 28.96
C MET A 1 26.44 -10.24 28.15
N GLU A 2 26.85 -9.11 27.62
CA GLU A 2 25.99 -8.35 26.70
C GLU A 2 25.86 -9.16 25.40
N GLU A 3 24.65 -9.57 25.07
CA GLU A 3 24.37 -10.16 23.77
C GLU A 3 24.66 -9.11 22.68
N THR A 4 25.63 -9.40 21.84
CA THR A 4 25.88 -8.61 20.63
C THR A 4 24.63 -8.65 19.78
N PRO A 5 24.01 -7.49 19.41
CA PRO A 5 22.81 -7.49 18.58
C PRO A 5 23.10 -8.20 17.26
N ALA A 6 22.22 -9.13 16.89
CA ALA A 6 22.31 -9.85 15.64
C ALA A 6 22.49 -8.88 14.45
N PRO A 7 23.36 -9.19 13.48
CA PRO A 7 23.57 -8.32 12.32
C PRO A 7 22.24 -8.07 11.63
N ARG A 8 21.90 -6.80 11.43
CA ARG A 8 20.70 -6.41 10.68
C ARG A 8 20.77 -7.06 9.29
N ALA A 9 19.76 -7.85 8.94
CA ALA A 9 19.66 -8.46 7.63
C ALA A 9 19.87 -7.38 6.54
N ARG A 10 20.76 -7.65 5.60
CA ARG A 10 21.09 -6.71 4.52
C ARG A 10 19.88 -6.68 3.57
N ILE A 11 19.23 -5.53 3.46
CA ILE A 11 18.14 -5.33 2.51
C ILE A 11 18.74 -5.40 1.10
N SER A 12 18.20 -6.27 0.25
CA SER A 12 18.62 -6.37 -1.15
C SER A 12 18.21 -5.13 -1.94
N GLU A 13 19.00 -4.79 -2.98
CA GLU A 13 18.63 -3.70 -3.88
C GLU A 13 17.39 -4.05 -4.70
N PRO A 14 16.51 -3.06 -4.97
CA PRO A 14 15.30 -3.29 -5.76
C PRO A 14 15.66 -3.67 -7.21
N LYS A 15 14.96 -4.66 -7.77
CA LYS A 15 15.08 -5.05 -9.17
C LYS A 15 14.05 -4.29 -9.99
N LEU A 16 14.40 -3.07 -10.41
CA LEU A 16 13.50 -2.22 -11.19
C LEU A 16 13.43 -2.70 -12.64
N GLN A 17 12.21 -2.76 -13.14
CA GLN A 17 11.84 -3.08 -14.51
C GLN A 17 11.07 -1.92 -15.12
N LYS A 18 10.97 -1.92 -16.47
CA LYS A 18 10.26 -0.90 -17.23
C LYS A 18 9.30 -1.57 -18.21
N LYS A 19 8.11 -0.99 -18.33
CA LYS A 19 7.10 -1.46 -19.26
C LYS A 19 6.31 -0.27 -19.82
N VAL A 20 6.12 -0.21 -21.10
CA VAL A 20 5.21 0.75 -21.71
C VAL A 20 3.79 0.27 -21.45
N VAL A 21 2.96 1.14 -20.88
CA VAL A 21 1.55 0.88 -20.58
C VAL A 21 0.66 1.93 -21.25
N LYS A 22 -0.53 1.50 -21.67
CA LYS A 22 -1.56 2.36 -22.25
C LYS A 22 -2.82 2.24 -21.41
N PHE A 23 -3.34 3.35 -20.95
CA PHE A 23 -4.55 3.39 -20.14
C PHE A 23 -5.33 4.68 -20.39
N GLN A 24 -6.60 4.69 -20.02
CA GLN A 24 -7.44 5.88 -20.07
C GLN A 24 -7.50 6.58 -18.72
N THR A 25 -7.48 7.91 -18.74
CA THR A 25 -7.73 8.75 -17.57
C THR A 25 -9.22 8.77 -17.22
N GLU A 26 -9.58 9.42 -16.12
CA GLU A 26 -10.98 9.61 -15.71
C GLU A 26 -11.80 10.42 -16.75
N ILE A 27 -11.14 11.26 -17.53
CA ILE A 27 -11.74 12.08 -18.59
C ILE A 27 -11.57 11.45 -19.98
N GLU A 28 -11.43 10.11 -20.03
CA GLU A 28 -11.30 9.34 -21.29
C GLU A 28 -10.14 9.74 -22.21
N LYS A 29 -9.10 10.41 -21.66
CA LYS A 29 -7.89 10.72 -22.41
C LYS A 29 -6.96 9.50 -22.41
N ASP A 30 -6.52 9.08 -23.58
CA ASP A 30 -5.52 8.03 -23.73
C ASP A 30 -4.14 8.53 -23.29
N VAL A 31 -3.48 7.74 -22.44
CA VAL A 31 -2.13 7.98 -21.94
C VAL A 31 -1.26 6.76 -22.27
N GLU A 32 -0.08 7.02 -22.81
CA GLU A 32 0.99 6.04 -22.97
C GLU A 32 2.22 6.53 -22.21
N LEU A 33 2.73 5.70 -21.30
CA LEU A 33 3.94 6.02 -20.55
C LEU A 33 4.76 4.77 -20.21
N GLU A 34 6.06 4.97 -19.91
CA GLU A 34 6.94 3.94 -19.40
C GLU A 34 6.78 3.81 -17.88
N ALA A 35 6.04 2.80 -17.45
CA ALA A 35 5.92 2.46 -16.03
C ALA A 35 7.22 1.86 -15.52
N VAL A 36 7.70 2.34 -14.37
CA VAL A 36 8.83 1.75 -13.64
C VAL A 36 8.27 1.03 -12.41
N TYR A 37 8.55 -0.24 -12.26
CA TYR A 37 8.05 -1.06 -11.16
C TYR A 37 9.17 -1.98 -10.64
N GLU A 38 9.02 -2.46 -9.42
CA GLU A 38 9.91 -3.50 -8.89
C GLU A 38 9.34 -4.88 -9.23
N ASP A 39 10.23 -5.80 -9.67
CA ASP A 39 9.90 -7.21 -9.85
C ASP A 39 11.05 -8.05 -9.27
N SER A 40 10.81 -8.59 -8.09
CA SER A 40 11.86 -9.31 -7.35
C SER A 40 12.26 -10.64 -8.00
N LEU A 41 11.35 -11.26 -8.76
CA LEU A 41 11.54 -12.56 -9.39
C LEU A 41 10.81 -12.62 -10.73
N SER A 42 11.37 -11.99 -11.77
CA SER A 42 10.77 -11.88 -13.11
C SER A 42 10.55 -13.21 -13.83
N SER A 43 11.25 -14.28 -13.41
CA SER A 43 10.99 -15.65 -13.88
C SER A 43 9.71 -16.28 -13.31
N GLY A 44 9.01 -15.59 -12.40
CA GLY A 44 7.85 -16.10 -11.69
C GLY A 44 8.20 -16.90 -10.44
N SER A 45 7.18 -17.23 -9.65
CA SER A 45 7.28 -18.07 -8.46
C SER A 45 6.23 -19.15 -8.50
N SER A 46 6.60 -20.39 -8.17
CA SER A 46 5.65 -21.51 -8.05
C SER A 46 4.69 -21.36 -6.85
N LEU A 47 5.04 -20.52 -5.88
CA LEU A 47 4.19 -20.24 -4.71
C LEU A 47 3.13 -19.19 -5.03
N GLY A 48 3.48 -18.19 -5.85
CA GLY A 48 2.59 -17.09 -6.21
C GLY A 48 3.28 -15.73 -6.19
N THR A 49 2.48 -14.68 -6.40
CA THR A 49 2.94 -13.29 -6.51
C THR A 49 2.23 -12.39 -5.49
N VAL A 50 2.98 -11.52 -4.85
CA VAL A 50 2.45 -10.42 -4.02
C VAL A 50 2.61 -9.12 -4.79
N VAL A 51 1.52 -8.37 -4.99
CA VAL A 51 1.50 -7.07 -5.67
C VAL A 51 1.28 -5.96 -4.66
N GLY A 52 2.22 -5.01 -4.60
CA GLY A 52 2.27 -3.95 -3.59
C GLY A 52 1.84 -2.58 -4.11
N PHE A 53 0.94 -1.94 -3.36
CA PHE A 53 0.38 -0.60 -3.62
C PHE A 53 0.84 0.37 -2.54
N HIS A 54 1.71 1.30 -2.91
CA HIS A 54 2.32 2.23 -1.98
C HIS A 54 1.39 3.33 -1.48
N GLY A 55 1.75 3.94 -0.34
CA GLY A 55 1.09 5.09 0.26
C GLY A 55 1.28 6.39 -0.51
N SER A 56 0.99 7.52 0.15
CA SER A 56 1.18 8.84 -0.45
C SER A 56 1.75 9.83 0.57
N PRO A 57 3.01 10.33 0.39
CA PRO A 57 3.96 9.93 -0.65
C PRO A 57 4.45 8.48 -0.46
N GLY A 58 4.89 7.83 -1.53
CA GLY A 58 5.39 6.47 -1.48
C GLY A 58 5.93 5.96 -2.81
N SER A 59 6.44 4.74 -2.81
CA SER A 59 6.93 4.01 -3.98
C SER A 59 7.02 2.52 -3.67
N HIS A 60 7.50 1.70 -4.62
CA HIS A 60 7.87 0.31 -4.37
C HIS A 60 8.71 0.13 -3.09
N ASN A 61 9.51 1.12 -2.71
CA ASN A 61 10.36 1.10 -1.51
C ASN A 61 9.58 1.04 -0.19
N ASP A 62 8.29 1.34 -0.18
CA ASP A 62 7.45 1.17 1.02
C ASP A 62 7.51 -0.28 1.52
N PHE A 63 7.63 -1.23 0.59
CA PHE A 63 7.61 -2.66 0.89
C PHE A 63 8.99 -3.32 0.95
N LYS A 64 10.10 -2.59 0.91
CA LYS A 64 11.45 -3.18 0.82
C LYS A 64 11.77 -4.22 1.90
N TYR A 65 11.23 -4.08 3.11
CA TYR A 65 11.42 -5.03 4.20
C TYR A 65 10.56 -6.29 4.00
N VAL A 66 9.29 -6.10 3.64
CA VAL A 66 8.36 -7.19 3.30
C VAL A 66 8.86 -7.96 2.08
N ARG A 67 9.23 -7.24 1.01
CA ARG A 67 9.81 -7.82 -0.20
C ARG A 67 11.05 -8.67 0.09
N ASN A 68 11.95 -8.18 0.96
CA ASN A 68 13.15 -8.94 1.33
C ASN A 68 12.80 -10.28 1.98
N LYS A 69 11.77 -10.31 2.84
CA LYS A 69 11.27 -11.54 3.46
C LYS A 69 10.57 -12.46 2.47
N LEU A 70 9.79 -11.91 1.55
CA LEU A 70 9.16 -12.68 0.48
C LEU A 70 10.21 -13.31 -0.45
N ASP A 71 11.29 -12.59 -0.77
CA ASP A 71 12.43 -13.12 -1.56
C ASP A 71 13.10 -14.31 -0.86
N GLU A 72 13.33 -14.20 0.48
CA GLU A 72 13.88 -15.31 1.29
C GLU A 72 12.98 -16.56 1.25
N MET A 73 11.66 -16.39 1.05
CA MET A 73 10.67 -17.46 0.93
C MET A 73 10.45 -17.94 -0.50
N GLY A 74 11.10 -17.33 -1.50
CA GLY A 74 10.90 -17.66 -2.93
C GLY A 74 9.56 -17.17 -3.50
N ILE A 75 8.93 -16.16 -2.88
CA ILE A 75 7.68 -15.56 -3.32
C ILE A 75 8.00 -14.31 -4.15
N ARG A 76 7.43 -14.20 -5.36
CA ARG A 76 7.60 -13.04 -6.22
C ARG A 76 6.91 -11.81 -5.62
N PHE A 77 7.60 -10.68 -5.61
CA PHE A 77 7.01 -9.39 -5.26
C PHE A 77 7.04 -8.44 -6.44
N ILE A 78 5.90 -7.80 -6.72
CA ILE A 78 5.78 -6.71 -7.70
C ILE A 78 5.39 -5.45 -6.93
N GLY A 79 6.27 -4.43 -6.96
CA GLY A 79 6.02 -3.13 -6.34
C GLY A 79 5.66 -2.08 -7.39
N ILE A 80 4.40 -1.65 -7.40
CA ILE A 80 3.93 -0.63 -8.35
C ILE A 80 4.46 0.75 -7.96
N ASN A 81 4.88 1.55 -8.95
CA ASN A 81 5.03 3.00 -8.81
C ASN A 81 3.97 3.68 -9.68
N TYR A 82 3.05 4.38 -9.06
CA TYR A 82 2.05 5.15 -9.79
C TYR A 82 2.68 6.29 -10.60
N PRO A 83 2.04 6.77 -11.68
CA PRO A 83 2.50 7.95 -12.40
C PRO A 83 2.75 9.13 -11.47
N GLY A 84 3.91 9.78 -11.62
CA GLY A 84 4.37 10.87 -10.76
C GLY A 84 4.97 10.45 -9.41
N PHE A 85 5.18 9.12 -9.19
CA PHE A 85 5.79 8.57 -7.98
C PHE A 85 6.92 7.60 -8.30
N GLY A 86 7.85 7.46 -7.35
CA GLY A 86 9.03 6.62 -7.55
C GLY A 86 9.80 7.08 -8.79
N ASN A 87 9.96 6.18 -9.73
CA ASN A 87 10.64 6.46 -11.00
C ASN A 87 9.69 6.44 -12.22
N THR A 88 8.38 6.27 -12.00
CA THR A 88 7.38 6.37 -13.08
C THR A 88 7.09 7.84 -13.36
N PRO A 89 7.24 8.31 -14.61
CA PRO A 89 6.96 9.71 -14.93
C PRO A 89 5.48 10.04 -14.72
N GLY A 90 5.20 11.28 -14.33
CA GLY A 90 3.87 11.85 -14.40
C GLY A 90 3.49 12.26 -15.83
N TYR A 91 2.27 12.70 -16.03
CA TYR A 91 1.80 13.21 -17.31
C TYR A 91 0.90 14.45 -17.11
N GLU A 92 0.73 15.22 -18.18
CA GLU A 92 -0.06 16.44 -18.15
C GLU A 92 -1.56 16.13 -17.96
N GLY A 93 -2.19 16.80 -16.99
CA GLY A 93 -3.60 16.59 -16.66
C GLY A 93 -3.86 15.41 -15.72
N GLN A 94 -2.83 14.91 -15.05
CA GLN A 94 -2.96 13.83 -14.08
C GLN A 94 -3.83 14.23 -12.89
N GLU A 95 -4.85 13.41 -12.57
CA GLU A 95 -5.83 13.68 -11.52
C GLU A 95 -5.48 13.00 -10.18
N HIS A 96 -4.69 11.93 -10.18
CA HIS A 96 -4.30 11.12 -9.00
C HIS A 96 -5.45 10.43 -8.26
N GLY A 97 -6.64 10.35 -8.85
CA GLY A 97 -7.81 9.69 -8.29
C GLY A 97 -7.75 8.16 -8.33
N ASN A 98 -8.70 7.49 -7.67
CA ASN A 98 -8.76 6.04 -7.68
C ASN A 98 -9.03 5.44 -9.07
N PRO A 99 -9.94 5.98 -9.90
CA PRO A 99 -10.16 5.45 -11.24
C PRO A 99 -8.90 5.47 -12.10
N GLU A 100 -8.16 6.59 -12.10
CA GLU A 100 -6.90 6.73 -12.84
C GLU A 100 -5.84 5.74 -12.37
N ARG A 101 -5.66 5.63 -11.04
CA ARG A 101 -4.73 4.68 -10.45
C ARG A 101 -5.11 3.23 -10.78
N GLN A 102 -6.41 2.92 -10.79
CA GLN A 102 -6.89 1.58 -11.13
C GLN A 102 -6.70 1.26 -12.61
N ASN A 103 -7.00 2.21 -13.51
CA ASN A 103 -6.78 2.02 -14.95
C ASN A 103 -5.29 1.79 -15.26
N PHE A 104 -4.40 2.58 -14.65
CA PHE A 104 -2.96 2.35 -14.74
C PHE A 104 -2.56 0.97 -14.18
N THR A 105 -3.09 0.60 -13.01
CA THR A 105 -2.82 -0.71 -12.38
C THR A 105 -3.23 -1.85 -13.30
N ASN A 106 -4.46 -1.81 -13.81
CA ASN A 106 -4.97 -2.85 -14.70
C ASN A 106 -4.09 -2.98 -15.94
N ALA A 107 -3.77 -1.86 -16.60
CA ALA A 107 -2.92 -1.88 -17.79
C ALA A 107 -1.52 -2.45 -17.51
N LEU A 108 -0.92 -2.12 -16.36
CA LEU A 108 0.37 -2.68 -15.98
C LEU A 108 0.28 -4.18 -15.70
N LEU A 109 -0.72 -4.63 -14.92
CA LEU A 109 -0.87 -6.04 -14.57
C LEU A 109 -1.23 -6.90 -15.78
N ASP A 110 -2.04 -6.39 -16.71
CA ASP A 110 -2.35 -7.04 -17.99
C ASP A 110 -1.08 -7.24 -18.84
N GLU A 111 -0.22 -6.23 -18.91
CA GLU A 111 1.06 -6.33 -19.61
C GLU A 111 2.05 -7.28 -18.93
N LEU A 112 1.99 -7.41 -17.61
CA LEU A 112 2.85 -8.33 -16.86
C LEU A 112 2.39 -9.79 -16.91
N LYS A 113 1.14 -10.04 -17.29
CA LYS A 113 0.55 -11.38 -17.44
C LYS A 113 0.85 -12.28 -16.25
N ILE A 114 0.51 -11.79 -15.04
CA ILE A 114 0.80 -12.52 -13.82
C ILE A 114 -0.07 -13.77 -13.76
N GLU A 115 0.58 -14.92 -13.67
CA GLU A 115 -0.08 -16.21 -13.56
C GLU A 115 -0.05 -16.74 -12.11
N GLY A 116 -0.97 -17.67 -11.81
CA GLY A 116 -1.02 -18.36 -10.53
C GLY A 116 -1.73 -17.57 -9.42
N LYS A 117 -1.35 -17.84 -8.18
CA LYS A 117 -1.95 -17.24 -7.00
C LYS A 117 -1.42 -15.81 -6.79
N ILE A 118 -2.34 -14.88 -6.52
CA ILE A 118 -2.00 -13.46 -6.34
C ILE A 118 -2.53 -12.98 -4.98
N ILE A 119 -1.68 -12.26 -4.23
CA ILE A 119 -2.07 -11.48 -3.05
C ILE A 119 -1.83 -10.01 -3.35
N PHE A 120 -2.80 -9.17 -2.99
CA PHE A 120 -2.66 -7.72 -3.05
C PHE A 120 -2.32 -7.17 -1.67
N ILE A 121 -1.31 -6.30 -1.59
CA ILE A 121 -0.89 -5.66 -0.36
C ILE A 121 -0.90 -4.14 -0.52
N GLY A 122 -1.59 -3.43 0.35
CA GLY A 122 -1.64 -1.98 0.38
C GLY A 122 -1.02 -1.41 1.66
N HIS A 123 -0.38 -0.25 1.53
CA HIS A 123 0.07 0.56 2.65
C HIS A 123 -0.62 1.92 2.62
N SER A 124 -1.23 2.35 3.75
CA SER A 124 -1.85 3.67 3.87
C SER A 124 -2.85 3.94 2.73
N ARG A 125 -2.66 5.03 1.97
CA ARG A 125 -3.44 5.38 0.76
C ARG A 125 -3.55 4.23 -0.25
N GLY A 126 -2.51 3.40 -0.38
CA GLY A 126 -2.48 2.24 -1.28
C GLY A 126 -3.45 1.12 -0.90
N CYS A 127 -3.96 1.12 0.34
CA CYS A 127 -4.97 0.14 0.77
C CYS A 127 -6.27 0.23 -0.03
N GLU A 128 -6.68 1.43 -0.46
CA GLU A 128 -7.86 1.61 -1.31
C GLU A 128 -7.68 0.93 -2.66
N ASN A 129 -6.49 1.10 -3.27
CA ASN A 129 -6.20 0.49 -4.55
C ASN A 129 -6.03 -1.03 -4.43
N ALA A 130 -5.45 -1.53 -3.33
CA ALA A 130 -5.39 -2.97 -3.06
C ALA A 130 -6.79 -3.59 -2.93
N LEU A 131 -7.72 -2.94 -2.20
CA LEU A 131 -9.12 -3.35 -2.09
C LEU A 131 -9.80 -3.39 -3.46
N GLN A 132 -9.72 -2.29 -4.21
CA GLN A 132 -10.34 -2.16 -5.52
C GLN A 132 -9.82 -3.20 -6.50
N THR A 133 -8.50 -3.42 -6.54
CA THR A 133 -7.88 -4.43 -7.42
C THR A 133 -8.27 -5.85 -7.02
N ALA A 134 -8.33 -6.17 -5.72
CA ALA A 134 -8.74 -7.49 -5.23
C ALA A 134 -10.22 -7.82 -5.55
N VAL A 135 -11.07 -6.81 -5.71
CA VAL A 135 -12.44 -7.00 -6.20
C VAL A 135 -12.49 -7.27 -7.70
N GLY A 136 -11.68 -6.54 -8.47
CA GLY A 136 -11.69 -6.60 -9.94
C GLY A 136 -10.94 -7.77 -10.55
N MET A 137 -9.99 -8.38 -9.82
CA MET A 137 -9.11 -9.45 -10.28
C MET A 137 -9.20 -10.70 -9.39
N PRO A 138 -8.82 -11.90 -9.89
CA PRO A 138 -8.64 -13.06 -9.02
C PRO A 138 -7.64 -12.78 -7.91
N SER A 139 -8.07 -12.94 -6.66
CA SER A 139 -7.25 -12.67 -5.48
C SER A 139 -7.31 -13.85 -4.52
N HIS A 140 -6.15 -14.33 -4.06
CA HIS A 140 -6.02 -15.37 -3.03
C HIS A 140 -5.89 -14.79 -1.63
N GLY A 141 -5.68 -13.49 -1.51
CA GLY A 141 -5.63 -12.80 -0.24
C GLY A 141 -5.38 -11.31 -0.38
N LEU A 142 -5.62 -10.60 0.72
CA LEU A 142 -5.46 -9.15 0.82
C LEU A 142 -4.76 -8.80 2.12
N VAL A 143 -3.77 -7.92 2.04
CA VAL A 143 -3.09 -7.36 3.22
C VAL A 143 -3.24 -5.85 3.21
N LEU A 144 -3.76 -5.29 4.29
CA LEU A 144 -3.93 -3.85 4.48
C LEU A 144 -3.09 -3.39 5.66
N ILE A 145 -2.10 -2.54 5.39
CA ILE A 145 -1.17 -2.01 6.40
C ILE A 145 -1.49 -0.55 6.68
N ASN A 146 -1.86 -0.23 7.93
CA ASN A 146 -2.27 1.10 8.36
C ASN A 146 -3.28 1.75 7.39
N PRO A 147 -4.42 1.08 7.13
CA PRO A 147 -5.35 1.51 6.09
C PRO A 147 -6.03 2.82 6.44
N THR A 148 -6.36 3.60 5.42
CA THR A 148 -7.34 4.68 5.52
C THR A 148 -8.72 4.10 5.81
N GLY A 149 -9.59 4.86 6.49
CA GLY A 149 -10.98 4.46 6.75
C GLY A 149 -11.97 5.11 5.78
N PHE A 150 -13.19 5.32 6.26
CA PHE A 150 -14.31 5.85 5.45
C PHE A 150 -14.47 7.38 5.56
N ARG A 151 -13.66 8.04 6.36
CA ARG A 151 -13.64 9.48 6.56
C ARG A 151 -12.22 10.01 6.62
N HIS A 152 -12.07 11.31 6.42
CA HIS A 152 -10.77 11.96 6.47
C HIS A 152 -10.11 11.78 7.84
N HIS A 153 -8.87 11.29 7.85
CA HIS A 153 -8.04 11.11 9.03
C HIS A 153 -7.26 12.38 9.41
N LYS A 154 -6.69 12.43 10.61
CA LYS A 154 -5.97 13.61 11.14
C LYS A 154 -4.81 14.08 10.26
N GLY A 155 -4.15 13.17 9.53
CA GLY A 155 -3.03 13.51 8.66
C GLY A 155 -3.38 14.42 7.48
N ILE A 156 -4.67 14.51 7.10
CA ILE A 156 -5.15 15.38 6.01
C ILE A 156 -6.19 16.41 6.46
N ARG A 157 -6.66 16.31 7.70
CA ARG A 157 -7.60 17.30 8.25
C ARG A 157 -6.89 18.58 8.72
N PRO A 158 -7.47 19.74 8.52
CA PRO A 158 -8.69 20.00 7.73
C PRO A 158 -8.35 20.10 6.23
N VAL A 159 -9.17 19.48 5.39
CA VAL A 159 -8.94 19.34 3.93
C VAL A 159 -8.77 20.67 3.22
N TYR A 160 -9.50 21.73 3.63
CA TYR A 160 -9.42 23.06 3.01
C TYR A 160 -7.99 23.64 2.99
N ARG A 161 -7.09 23.19 3.90
CA ARG A 161 -5.68 23.63 3.87
C ARG A 161 -4.93 23.03 2.68
N LEU A 162 -5.25 21.80 2.33
CA LEU A 162 -4.69 21.14 1.15
C LEU A 162 -5.21 21.80 -0.13
N GLU A 163 -6.50 22.12 -0.16
CA GLU A 163 -7.13 22.85 -1.28
C GLU A 163 -6.49 24.23 -1.49
N TYR A 164 -6.26 24.97 -0.40
CA TYR A 164 -5.56 26.24 -0.43
C TYR A 164 -4.13 26.10 -0.99
N LEU A 165 -3.37 25.11 -0.48
CA LEU A 165 -2.01 24.85 -0.96
C LEU A 165 -1.98 24.44 -2.44
N ASN A 166 -2.95 23.64 -2.88
CA ASN A 166 -3.07 23.24 -4.28
C ASN A 166 -3.37 24.48 -5.18
N SER A 167 -4.27 25.35 -4.74
CA SER A 167 -4.58 26.59 -5.45
C SER A 167 -3.37 27.53 -5.50
N LEU A 168 -2.67 27.68 -4.39
CA LEU A 168 -1.44 28.50 -4.32
C LEU A 168 -0.36 27.93 -5.24
N TYR A 169 -0.17 26.61 -5.26
CA TYR A 169 0.76 25.98 -6.19
C TYR A 169 0.42 26.28 -7.67
N GLY A 170 -0.88 26.28 -8.01
CA GLY A 170 -1.36 26.54 -9.38
C GLY A 170 -1.10 27.95 -9.90
N ILE A 171 -0.98 28.95 -9.01
CA ILE A 171 -0.70 30.34 -9.40
C ILE A 171 0.78 30.72 -9.33
N LEU A 172 1.62 29.90 -8.68
CA LEU A 172 3.06 30.14 -8.58
C LEU A 172 3.80 29.64 -9.82
N PRO A 173 4.90 30.27 -10.20
CA PRO A 173 5.86 29.68 -11.14
C PRO A 173 6.30 28.30 -10.64
N SER A 174 6.41 27.30 -11.52
CA SER A 174 6.65 25.90 -11.17
C SER A 174 7.85 25.70 -10.22
N PHE A 175 8.94 26.44 -10.43
CA PHE A 175 10.12 26.31 -9.56
C PHE A 175 9.85 26.79 -8.11
N MET A 176 9.01 27.83 -7.94
CA MET A 176 8.64 28.35 -6.62
C MET A 176 7.64 27.41 -5.95
N GLY A 177 6.62 26.93 -6.68
CA GLY A 177 5.67 25.95 -6.20
C GLY A 177 6.37 24.65 -5.73
N ASN A 178 7.30 24.14 -6.54
CA ASN A 178 8.08 22.96 -6.20
C ASN A 178 8.96 23.17 -4.97
N ALA A 179 9.64 24.31 -4.85
CA ALA A 179 10.46 24.63 -3.67
C ALA A 179 9.60 24.72 -2.40
N MET A 180 8.43 25.37 -2.49
CA MET A 180 7.47 25.47 -1.39
C MET A 180 6.98 24.10 -0.95
N MET A 181 6.50 23.25 -1.87
CA MET A 181 5.96 21.94 -1.54
C MET A 181 7.03 21.01 -0.97
N LEU A 182 8.24 21.02 -1.53
CA LEU A 182 9.37 20.26 -1.00
C LEU A 182 9.70 20.69 0.44
N GLY A 183 9.71 22.01 0.71
CA GLY A 183 9.94 22.54 2.04
C GLY A 183 8.89 22.11 3.06
N ILE A 184 7.59 22.21 2.69
CA ILE A 184 6.47 21.80 3.55
C ILE A 184 6.58 20.31 3.90
N TYR A 185 6.75 19.42 2.90
CA TYR A 185 6.79 17.98 3.12
C TYR A 185 7.98 17.55 3.97
N LYS A 186 9.15 18.15 3.75
CA LYS A 186 10.32 17.91 4.62
C LYS A 186 10.10 18.40 6.06
N ALA A 187 9.46 19.57 6.22
CA ALA A 187 9.19 20.12 7.56
C ALA A 187 8.22 19.25 8.39
N ILE A 188 7.26 18.59 7.74
CA ILE A 188 6.34 17.64 8.39
C ILE A 188 6.87 16.20 8.44
N GLY A 189 8.14 15.98 8.03
CA GLY A 189 8.85 14.72 8.21
C GLY A 189 8.70 13.69 7.09
N PHE A 190 8.06 14.02 5.97
CA PHE A 190 7.98 13.13 4.82
C PHE A 190 9.26 13.13 3.98
N LYS A 191 9.62 11.94 3.51
CA LYS A 191 10.75 11.74 2.61
C LYS A 191 10.28 11.81 1.16
N VAL A 192 10.33 12.99 0.57
CA VAL A 192 10.05 13.22 -0.86
C VAL A 192 11.32 13.65 -1.58
N GLN A 193 11.47 13.25 -2.84
CA GLN A 193 12.65 13.53 -3.66
C GLN A 193 12.55 14.93 -4.32
N SER A 194 11.32 15.36 -4.63
CA SER A 194 11.07 16.62 -5.34
C SER A 194 9.81 17.31 -4.84
N GLY A 195 9.64 18.59 -5.21
CA GLY A 195 8.40 19.32 -4.98
C GLY A 195 7.25 18.83 -5.84
N GLU A 196 7.56 18.26 -7.00
CA GLU A 196 6.57 17.63 -7.87
C GLU A 196 6.01 16.35 -7.23
N GLU A 197 6.86 15.49 -6.66
CA GLU A 197 6.39 14.35 -5.89
C GLU A 197 5.54 14.78 -4.69
N ALA A 198 5.93 15.86 -4.01
CA ALA A 198 5.18 16.39 -2.86
C ALA A 198 3.78 16.88 -3.25
N ILE A 199 3.63 17.64 -4.34
CA ILE A 199 2.31 18.09 -4.81
C ILE A 199 1.46 16.92 -5.31
N ASN A 200 2.05 15.95 -6.00
CA ASN A 200 1.37 14.75 -6.46
C ASN A 200 0.85 13.92 -5.27
N ALA A 201 1.66 13.79 -4.22
CA ALA A 201 1.26 13.13 -2.97
C ALA A 201 0.06 13.84 -2.31
N MET A 202 0.11 15.16 -2.23
CA MET A 202 -1.00 15.95 -1.67
C MET A 202 -2.28 15.78 -2.50
N ARG A 203 -2.19 15.90 -3.83
CA ARG A 203 -3.33 15.69 -4.73
C ARG A 203 -3.91 14.29 -4.60
N SER A 204 -3.07 13.27 -4.56
CA SER A 204 -3.51 11.89 -4.32
C SER A 204 -4.27 11.72 -3.00
N ALA A 205 -3.81 12.37 -1.92
CA ALA A 205 -4.50 12.33 -0.64
C ALA A 205 -5.86 13.06 -0.67
N MET A 206 -5.97 14.14 -1.44
CA MET A 206 -7.25 14.87 -1.63
C MET A 206 -8.26 14.09 -2.49
N ARG A 207 -7.81 13.17 -3.33
CA ARG A 207 -8.62 12.38 -4.28
C ARG A 207 -8.88 10.94 -3.78
N MET A 208 -8.85 10.72 -2.47
CA MET A 208 -9.26 9.45 -1.89
C MET A 208 -10.77 9.24 -2.03
N SER A 209 -11.19 8.03 -2.43
CA SER A 209 -12.59 7.61 -2.51
C SER A 209 -12.95 6.81 -1.25
N LEU A 210 -13.05 7.50 -0.12
CA LEU A 210 -13.12 6.86 1.20
C LEU A 210 -14.37 5.98 1.36
N GLU A 211 -15.54 6.43 0.90
CA GLU A 211 -16.80 5.72 1.05
C GLU A 211 -16.93 4.50 0.12
N ASP A 212 -16.33 4.54 -1.08
CA ASP A 212 -16.36 3.44 -2.06
C ASP A 212 -15.75 2.15 -1.50
N GLN A 213 -14.86 2.26 -0.51
CA GLN A 213 -14.24 1.13 0.14
C GLN A 213 -15.26 0.19 0.81
N ILE A 214 -16.43 0.70 1.23
CA ILE A 214 -17.49 -0.12 1.84
C ILE A 214 -17.96 -1.19 0.85
N GLU A 215 -18.28 -0.78 -0.37
CA GLU A 215 -18.72 -1.70 -1.43
C GLU A 215 -17.64 -2.74 -1.78
N TYR A 216 -16.38 -2.32 -1.82
CA TYR A 216 -15.28 -3.26 -2.09
C TYR A 216 -15.12 -4.29 -0.97
N ILE A 217 -15.25 -3.89 0.30
CA ILE A 217 -15.18 -4.79 1.45
C ILE A 217 -16.33 -5.79 1.42
N GLU A 218 -17.57 -5.35 1.14
CA GLU A 218 -18.74 -6.21 1.03
C GLU A 218 -18.57 -7.28 -0.08
N LYS A 219 -18.05 -6.88 -1.26
CA LYS A 219 -17.74 -7.83 -2.33
C LYS A 219 -16.67 -8.85 -1.94
N LEU A 220 -15.65 -8.43 -1.19
CA LEU A 220 -14.59 -9.34 -0.71
C LEU A 220 -15.08 -10.26 0.41
N ASN A 221 -16.03 -9.84 1.24
CA ASN A 221 -16.70 -10.68 2.21
C ASN A 221 -17.49 -11.80 1.51
N GLN A 222 -18.27 -11.46 0.45
CA GLN A 222 -19.01 -12.44 -0.35
C GLN A 222 -18.10 -13.48 -1.04
N LYS A 223 -16.87 -13.06 -1.42
CA LYS A 223 -15.85 -13.95 -2.00
C LYS A 223 -15.09 -14.80 -0.98
N ASN A 224 -15.33 -14.61 0.32
CA ASN A 224 -14.56 -15.22 1.41
C ASN A 224 -13.03 -15.02 1.25
N THR A 225 -12.62 -13.85 0.77
CA THR A 225 -11.21 -13.52 0.56
C THR A 225 -10.48 -13.46 1.90
N LYS A 226 -9.36 -14.20 2.03
CA LYS A 226 -8.51 -14.15 3.23
C LYS A 226 -7.87 -12.78 3.39
N LYS A 227 -7.84 -12.25 4.62
CA LYS A 227 -7.39 -10.87 4.87
C LYS A 227 -6.51 -10.77 6.11
N LEU A 228 -5.42 -9.98 5.99
CA LEU A 228 -4.69 -9.44 7.14
C LEU A 228 -4.87 -7.93 7.15
N ILE A 229 -5.34 -7.38 8.27
CA ILE A 229 -5.40 -5.93 8.49
C ILE A 229 -4.52 -5.62 9.70
N ILE A 230 -3.47 -4.82 9.51
CA ILE A 230 -2.54 -4.51 10.59
C ILE A 230 -2.41 -3.00 10.76
N PHE A 231 -2.45 -2.52 12.02
CA PHE A 231 -2.41 -1.10 12.34
C PHE A 231 -1.79 -0.81 13.70
N GLY A 232 -1.20 0.37 13.84
CA GLY A 232 -0.45 0.78 15.02
C GLY A 232 -1.16 1.82 15.85
N GLY A 233 -1.06 1.72 17.19
CA GLY A 233 -1.63 2.70 18.12
C GLY A 233 -0.87 4.03 18.15
N ASN A 234 0.40 4.04 17.75
CA ASN A 234 1.24 5.23 17.66
C ASN A 234 1.25 5.85 16.25
N ASP A 235 0.19 5.57 15.48
CA ASP A 235 0.03 6.15 14.15
C ASP A 235 -0.30 7.65 14.26
N HIS A 236 0.58 8.49 13.70
CA HIS A 236 0.41 9.94 13.70
C HIS A 236 -0.46 10.47 12.56
N LEU A 237 -0.85 9.63 11.60
CA LEU A 237 -1.61 10.02 10.41
C LEU A 237 -3.05 9.52 10.46
N VAL A 238 -3.26 8.27 10.87
CA VAL A 238 -4.60 7.64 10.92
C VAL A 238 -4.92 7.28 12.36
N GLU A 239 -6.08 7.71 12.84
CA GLU A 239 -6.55 7.39 14.19
C GLU A 239 -7.04 5.94 14.28
N GLU A 240 -6.83 5.32 15.44
CA GLU A 240 -7.30 3.95 15.71
C GLU A 240 -8.80 3.79 15.44
N GLU A 241 -9.62 4.75 15.86
CA GLU A 241 -11.08 4.72 15.70
C GLU A 241 -11.50 4.61 14.23
N ILE A 242 -10.75 5.25 13.31
CA ILE A 242 -11.01 5.18 11.87
C ILE A 242 -10.77 3.78 11.34
N VAL A 243 -9.74 3.09 11.83
CA VAL A 243 -9.47 1.70 11.44
C VAL A 243 -10.48 0.75 12.07
N LEU A 244 -10.88 0.97 13.32
CA LEU A 244 -11.92 0.16 13.99
C LEU A 244 -13.25 0.24 13.26
N GLU A 245 -13.71 1.44 12.84
CA GLU A 245 -14.90 1.62 12.00
C GLU A 245 -14.81 0.78 10.71
N LYS A 246 -13.62 0.69 10.11
CA LYS A 246 -13.40 -0.12 8.91
C LYS A 246 -13.45 -1.62 9.22
N LEU A 247 -12.88 -2.05 10.35
CA LEU A 247 -12.89 -3.45 10.76
C LEU A 247 -14.30 -3.99 10.97
N GLU A 248 -15.24 -3.17 11.45
CA GLU A 248 -16.66 -3.54 11.62
C GLU A 248 -17.33 -3.97 10.31
N LYS A 249 -16.78 -3.59 9.15
CA LYS A 249 -17.30 -3.98 7.83
C LYS A 249 -16.68 -5.26 7.30
N HIS A 250 -15.60 -5.75 7.89
CA HIS A 250 -14.94 -6.98 7.47
C HIS A 250 -15.48 -8.19 8.23
N ASP A 251 -16.01 -9.18 7.51
CA ASP A 251 -16.53 -10.41 8.10
C ASP A 251 -15.42 -11.42 8.40
N GLY A 252 -15.58 -12.17 9.49
CA GLY A 252 -14.84 -13.38 9.81
C GLY A 252 -13.36 -13.17 10.18
N LEU A 253 -12.98 -11.98 10.60
CA LEU A 253 -11.64 -11.71 11.10
C LEU A 253 -11.53 -12.04 12.59
N GLU A 254 -10.43 -12.68 12.98
CA GLU A 254 -10.03 -12.78 14.38
C GLU A 254 -9.23 -11.55 14.78
N HIS A 255 -9.51 -10.96 15.96
CA HIS A 255 -8.91 -9.71 16.39
C HIS A 255 -7.84 -9.94 17.45
N PHE A 256 -6.62 -9.48 17.17
CA PHE A 256 -5.48 -9.56 18.08
C PHE A 256 -5.01 -8.16 18.48
N ARG A 257 -4.68 -7.98 19.76
CA ARG A 257 -4.17 -6.71 20.29
C ARG A 257 -2.95 -6.94 21.13
N PHE A 258 -1.86 -6.26 20.80
CA PHE A 258 -0.57 -6.36 21.47
C PHE A 258 -0.12 -4.98 21.96
N GLY A 259 0.59 -4.98 23.09
CA GLY A 259 1.14 -3.74 23.64
C GLY A 259 2.42 -3.29 22.92
N ASP A 260 3.29 -4.23 22.56
CA ASP A 260 4.60 -3.96 21.95
C ASP A 260 4.92 -5.00 20.87
N ASN A 261 5.84 -5.91 21.14
CA ASN A 261 6.25 -6.93 20.19
C ASN A 261 5.27 -8.11 20.16
N ILE A 262 5.19 -8.77 19.02
CA ILE A 262 4.48 -10.03 18.82
C ILE A 262 5.52 -11.15 18.96
N ASN A 263 5.35 -12.07 19.92
CA ASN A 263 6.23 -13.22 20.08
C ASN A 263 5.88 -14.35 19.10
N GLU A 264 6.72 -15.38 19.00
CA GLU A 264 6.55 -16.46 18.05
C GLU A 264 5.25 -17.27 18.28
N ASP A 265 4.86 -17.52 19.53
CA ASP A 265 3.61 -18.23 19.84
C ASP A 265 2.36 -17.43 19.43
N GLU A 266 2.40 -16.12 19.62
CA GLU A 266 1.36 -15.19 19.19
C GLU A 266 1.30 -15.12 17.67
N LYS A 267 2.45 -15.08 17.01
CA LYS A 267 2.55 -15.11 15.55
C LYS A 267 1.95 -16.40 14.98
N LEU A 268 2.26 -17.56 15.57
CA LEU A 268 1.67 -18.84 15.15
C LEU A 268 0.14 -18.82 15.24
N LYS A 269 -0.44 -18.28 16.31
CA LYS A 269 -1.91 -18.14 16.44
C LYS A 269 -2.50 -17.26 15.34
N ILE A 270 -1.83 -16.16 15.00
CA ILE A 270 -2.26 -15.31 13.87
C ILE A 270 -2.19 -16.10 12.56
N MET A 271 -1.10 -16.86 12.32
CA MET A 271 -0.95 -17.67 11.10
C MET A 271 -2.02 -18.76 10.97
N GLU A 272 -2.50 -19.32 12.07
CA GLU A 272 -3.60 -20.28 12.06
C GLU A 272 -4.90 -19.72 11.50
N THR A 273 -5.13 -18.40 11.60
CA THR A 273 -6.35 -17.76 11.08
C THR A 273 -6.43 -17.76 9.55
N PHE A 274 -5.35 -18.10 8.85
CA PHE A 274 -5.31 -18.24 7.39
C PHE A 274 -5.48 -19.68 6.91
N THR A 275 -5.76 -20.64 7.81
CA THR A 275 -5.93 -22.05 7.46
C THR A 275 -7.39 -22.45 7.32
N GLY A 276 -7.67 -23.42 6.45
CA GLY A 276 -9.03 -23.93 6.24
C GLY A 276 -10.02 -22.84 5.82
N ASN A 277 -11.18 -22.80 6.46
CA ASN A 277 -12.26 -21.84 6.17
C ASN A 277 -12.15 -20.51 6.95
N ARG A 278 -11.09 -20.32 7.72
CA ARG A 278 -10.87 -19.06 8.44
C ARG A 278 -10.51 -17.95 7.46
N LEU A 279 -11.01 -16.72 7.71
CA LEU A 279 -10.89 -15.59 6.78
C LEU A 279 -9.74 -14.66 7.11
N GLY A 280 -9.01 -14.87 8.21
CA GLY A 280 -7.83 -14.10 8.56
C GLY A 280 -7.93 -13.34 9.87
N ALA A 281 -7.12 -12.30 9.99
CA ALA A 281 -6.94 -11.56 11.23
C ALA A 281 -6.91 -10.04 11.04
N SER A 282 -7.27 -9.32 12.09
CA SER A 282 -6.79 -7.97 12.34
C SER A 282 -5.79 -7.96 13.50
N VAL A 283 -4.71 -7.20 13.34
CA VAL A 283 -3.61 -7.13 14.29
C VAL A 283 -3.33 -5.69 14.67
N PHE A 284 -3.55 -5.36 15.92
CA PHE A 284 -3.22 -4.05 16.50
C PHE A 284 -1.96 -4.15 17.36
N VAL A 285 -1.01 -3.22 17.17
CA VAL A 285 0.19 -3.11 18.01
C VAL A 285 0.29 -1.69 18.56
N ALA A 286 0.10 -1.52 19.88
CA ALA A 286 -0.10 -0.21 20.50
C ALA A 286 1.09 0.73 20.32
N LYS A 287 2.33 0.23 20.35
CA LYS A 287 3.54 1.04 20.20
C LYS A 287 4.00 1.23 18.76
N ASP A 288 3.42 0.52 17.81
CA ASP A 288 3.78 0.65 16.39
C ASP A 288 3.23 1.96 15.78
N THR A 289 3.96 2.44 14.79
CA THR A 289 3.68 3.67 14.06
C THR A 289 2.94 3.39 12.74
N HIS A 290 2.80 4.41 11.90
CA HIS A 290 2.25 4.28 10.54
C HIS A 290 3.05 3.35 9.59
N PHE A 291 4.22 2.87 9.99
CA PHE A 291 5.15 2.14 9.12
C PHE A 291 5.32 0.68 9.52
N GLN A 292 4.21 -0.05 9.72
CA GLN A 292 4.24 -1.47 10.05
C GLN A 292 4.71 -2.37 8.89
N ASN A 293 4.69 -1.87 7.67
CA ASN A 293 5.41 -2.46 6.53
C ASN A 293 6.93 -2.62 6.78
N LYS A 294 7.45 -1.96 7.83
CA LYS A 294 8.82 -2.12 8.31
C LYS A 294 8.88 -2.94 9.61
N SER A 295 8.18 -2.51 10.65
CA SER A 295 8.27 -3.12 11.99
C SER A 295 7.69 -4.54 12.05
N GLN A 296 6.67 -4.83 11.23
CA GLN A 296 5.99 -6.12 11.17
C GLN A 296 6.19 -6.85 9.83
N ALA A 297 7.31 -6.59 9.16
CA ALA A 297 7.58 -7.15 7.83
C ALA A 297 7.58 -8.69 7.81
N ASP A 298 8.10 -9.32 8.87
CA ASP A 298 8.10 -10.79 9.01
C ASP A 298 6.68 -11.32 9.10
N LEU A 299 5.85 -10.78 10.00
CA LEU A 299 4.45 -11.17 10.15
C LEU A 299 3.67 -11.04 8.84
N VAL A 300 3.85 -9.92 8.13
CA VAL A 300 3.20 -9.65 6.84
C VAL A 300 3.62 -10.66 5.79
N ALA A 301 4.91 -10.96 5.67
CA ALA A 301 5.43 -11.91 4.68
C ALA A 301 4.96 -13.35 4.99
N GLU A 302 4.97 -13.77 6.26
CA GLU A 302 4.47 -15.07 6.68
C GLU A 302 2.97 -15.23 6.43
N ALA A 303 2.18 -14.19 6.68
CA ALA A 303 0.74 -14.19 6.36
C ALA A 303 0.50 -14.33 4.85
N CYS A 304 1.26 -13.62 4.01
CA CYS A 304 1.21 -13.79 2.56
C CYS A 304 1.53 -15.24 2.17
N LYS A 305 2.59 -15.82 2.73
CA LYS A 305 2.95 -17.23 2.47
C LYS A 305 1.81 -18.17 2.86
N LYS A 306 1.22 -18.01 4.04
CA LYS A 306 0.10 -18.84 4.52
C LYS A 306 -1.13 -18.74 3.63
N MET A 307 -1.47 -17.55 3.15
CA MET A 307 -2.58 -17.37 2.21
C MET A 307 -2.30 -18.03 0.86
N LEU A 308 -1.04 -18.03 0.38
CA LEU A 308 -0.65 -18.69 -0.87
C LEU A 308 -0.64 -20.22 -0.75
N GLU A 309 -0.36 -20.76 0.44
CA GLU A 309 -0.37 -22.20 0.73
C GLU A 309 -1.79 -22.76 0.92
N ALA A 310 -2.76 -21.90 1.27
CA ALA A 310 -4.16 -22.28 1.48
C ALA A 310 -4.92 -22.43 0.17
#